data_e99f5505457a93306051fa3df648ce53
#
_entry.id   e99f5505457a93306051fa3df648ce53
#
_cell.length_a   1.000
_cell.length_b   1.000
_cell.length_c   1.000
_cell.angle_alpha   90.00
_cell.angle_beta   90.00
_cell.angle_gamma   90.00
#
_symmetry.space_group_name_H-M   'P 1'
#
loop_
_entity.id
_entity.type
_entity.pdbx_description
1 polymer ?
#
loop_
_entity_poly.entity_id
_entity_poly.type
_entity_poly.pdbx_seq_one_letter_code
_entity_poly.pdbx_strand_id
1 'polypeptide(L)'
;LPSPTTEDQDLKALLVDSWYDNYLGVTVLVRILDGEMKKGMKVKFLSNGQQYNIDRIGYFTPEINYCDSLKAGEIGFINASIKSVADCKVGDTIAELNNNTVKPLPGFKPSLPVVFCGIYPVDTSDYEHLKESFEKLALNDSSFTYENETSAALGYGFRCGCLGLLHLEVITERLRREFDLDLITTAPGVVYKIIDRNKNEKIIRNPSELPDPAEIDQILEPWVKSTIIVPQDYLGTVINLCIEKRGKQTNLNIQNNRAILEMELPLNEIVIDFYDKLKSYSKGYASFDYQVYDYFEGDLVKLNILVNSETVDAFSNIVHKSRAEIIGRRICNKLKDLIPRQNFQIPIQAAIYGKIIARETIKAFRKDVTAKLYGGDVSRKKKLLEK
;
A
#
# COMPACT_ATOMS: atom_id res chain seq x y z
N LEU A 1 2.49 -17.45 33.38
CA LEU A 1 2.94 -18.48 32.43
C LEU A 1 4.19 -19.14 33.02
N PRO A 2 4.29 -20.48 33.03
CA PRO A 2 5.50 -21.14 33.49
C PRO A 2 6.69 -20.76 32.59
N SER A 3 7.87 -20.59 33.21
CA SER A 3 9.12 -20.43 32.47
C SER A 3 9.41 -21.68 31.64
N PRO A 4 9.92 -21.58 30.43
CA PRO A 4 10.41 -22.76 29.69
C PRO A 4 11.51 -23.43 30.51
N THR A 5 11.45 -24.76 30.67
CA THR A 5 12.27 -25.48 31.63
C THR A 5 13.36 -26.36 30.98
N THR A 6 13.68 -26.16 29.70
CA THR A 6 14.53 -27.08 28.97
C THR A 6 15.86 -26.45 28.58
N GLU A 7 16.81 -26.42 29.54
CA GLU A 7 18.19 -26.01 29.29
C GLU A 7 19.02 -27.04 28.52
N ASP A 8 18.59 -28.31 28.48
CA ASP A 8 19.33 -29.47 27.93
C ASP A 8 18.88 -29.87 26.52
N GLN A 9 18.04 -29.08 25.84
CA GLN A 9 17.60 -29.37 24.48
C GLN A 9 18.41 -28.61 23.44
N ASP A 10 18.37 -29.10 22.22
CA ASP A 10 18.95 -28.42 21.05
C ASP A 10 18.46 -27.00 20.92
N LEU A 11 19.38 -26.08 20.54
CA LEU A 11 19.05 -24.67 20.36
C LEU A 11 17.90 -24.49 19.36
N LYS A 12 16.87 -23.83 19.83
CA LYS A 12 15.72 -23.39 19.05
C LYS A 12 15.33 -21.99 19.44
N ALA A 13 15.58 -21.03 18.58
CA ALA A 13 15.26 -19.64 18.80
C ALA A 13 14.31 -19.11 17.71
N LEU A 14 13.38 -18.26 18.11
CA LEU A 14 12.48 -17.53 17.22
C LEU A 14 13.06 -16.17 16.90
N LEU A 15 13.17 -15.82 15.63
CA LEU A 15 13.47 -14.47 15.16
C LEU A 15 12.21 -13.61 15.33
N VAL A 16 12.28 -12.63 16.21
CA VAL A 16 11.14 -11.76 16.57
C VAL A 16 11.13 -10.49 15.74
N ASP A 17 12.32 -9.89 15.54
CA ASP A 17 12.49 -8.66 14.79
C ASP A 17 13.92 -8.54 14.25
N SER A 18 14.13 -7.65 13.27
CA SER A 18 15.46 -7.35 12.73
C SER A 18 15.51 -5.92 12.20
N TRP A 19 16.65 -5.25 12.42
CA TRP A 19 16.90 -3.89 11.92
C TRP A 19 18.38 -3.70 11.58
N TYR A 20 18.67 -2.68 10.81
CA TYR A 20 20.02 -2.26 10.50
C TYR A 20 20.45 -1.13 11.44
N ASP A 21 21.58 -1.32 12.08
CA ASP A 21 22.26 -0.31 12.91
C ASP A 21 23.56 0.10 12.23
N ASN A 22 23.81 1.40 12.13
CA ASN A 22 25.01 1.92 11.43
C ASN A 22 26.35 1.50 12.07
N TYR A 23 26.35 1.14 13.37
CA TYR A 23 27.54 0.74 14.11
C TYR A 23 27.63 -0.78 14.31
N LEU A 24 26.51 -1.45 14.43
CA LEU A 24 26.44 -2.87 14.76
C LEU A 24 26.12 -3.75 13.54
N GLY A 25 25.73 -3.14 12.42
CA GLY A 25 25.22 -3.86 11.27
C GLY A 25 23.80 -4.40 11.52
N VAL A 26 23.45 -5.49 10.84
CA VAL A 26 22.15 -6.13 11.05
C VAL A 26 22.08 -6.72 12.46
N THR A 27 21.12 -6.22 13.24
CA THR A 27 20.82 -6.68 14.59
C THR A 27 19.53 -7.49 14.53
N VAL A 28 19.53 -8.69 15.10
CA VAL A 28 18.39 -9.61 15.11
C VAL A 28 17.93 -9.83 16.52
N LEU A 29 16.67 -9.51 16.80
CA LEU A 29 16.03 -9.78 18.09
C LEU A 29 15.53 -11.24 18.10
N VAL A 30 15.93 -11.97 19.10
CA VAL A 30 15.63 -13.41 19.23
C VAL A 30 14.98 -13.72 20.58
N ARG A 31 14.07 -14.68 20.55
CA ARG A 31 13.56 -15.35 21.76
C ARG A 31 14.07 -16.78 21.76
N ILE A 32 14.80 -17.17 22.80
CA ILE A 32 15.25 -18.52 22.97
C ILE A 32 14.09 -19.36 23.53
N LEU A 33 13.72 -20.41 22.81
CA LEU A 33 12.66 -21.33 23.21
C LEU A 33 13.21 -22.56 23.90
N ASP A 34 14.25 -23.15 23.31
CA ASP A 34 14.95 -24.35 23.83
C ASP A 34 16.46 -24.14 23.70
N GLY A 35 17.23 -24.75 24.59
CA GLY A 35 18.68 -24.73 24.58
C GLY A 35 19.29 -23.39 25.01
N GLU A 36 20.54 -23.18 24.59
CA GLU A 36 21.33 -22.00 24.90
C GLU A 36 22.02 -21.47 23.66
N MET A 37 21.98 -20.16 23.44
CA MET A 37 22.68 -19.48 22.35
C MET A 37 23.90 -18.76 22.90
N LYS A 38 25.08 -19.00 22.30
CA LYS A 38 26.36 -18.44 22.78
C LYS A 38 27.06 -17.58 21.74
N LYS A 39 27.85 -16.64 22.21
CA LYS A 39 28.82 -15.91 21.38
C LYS A 39 29.79 -16.88 20.71
N GLY A 40 30.05 -16.68 19.41
CA GLY A 40 30.91 -17.55 18.59
C GLY A 40 30.21 -18.80 18.05
N MET A 41 28.95 -19.07 18.43
CA MET A 41 28.19 -20.20 17.92
C MET A 41 27.86 -20.00 16.44
N LYS A 42 27.91 -21.07 15.66
CA LYS A 42 27.43 -21.10 14.27
C LYS A 42 25.98 -21.49 14.23
N VAL A 43 25.17 -20.62 13.66
CA VAL A 43 23.73 -20.80 13.56
C VAL A 43 23.26 -20.85 12.12
N LYS A 44 22.11 -21.47 11.90
CA LYS A 44 21.44 -21.59 10.61
C LYS A 44 20.01 -21.05 10.73
N PHE A 45 19.64 -20.22 9.76
CA PHE A 45 18.26 -19.75 9.60
C PHE A 45 17.50 -20.75 8.74
N LEU A 46 16.43 -21.32 9.28
CA LEU A 46 15.77 -22.47 8.64
C LEU A 46 14.97 -22.09 7.39
N SER A 47 14.50 -20.83 7.27
CA SER A 47 13.70 -20.39 6.12
C SER A 47 14.49 -20.30 4.81
N ASN A 48 15.76 -19.90 4.89
CA ASN A 48 16.60 -19.67 3.71
C ASN A 48 17.88 -20.53 3.69
N GLY A 49 18.14 -21.27 4.79
CA GLY A 49 19.33 -22.12 4.93
C GLY A 49 20.65 -21.37 5.12
N GLN A 50 20.61 -20.03 5.26
CA GLN A 50 21.81 -19.21 5.47
C GLN A 50 22.45 -19.51 6.82
N GLN A 51 23.78 -19.43 6.84
CA GLN A 51 24.62 -19.74 8.01
C GLN A 51 25.39 -18.52 8.44
N TYR A 52 25.39 -18.27 9.74
CA TYR A 52 26.05 -17.11 10.32
C TYR A 52 26.81 -17.50 11.59
N ASN A 53 27.86 -16.73 11.90
CA ASN A 53 28.58 -16.83 13.16
C ASN A 53 28.13 -15.69 14.07
N ILE A 54 27.77 -15.98 15.32
CA ILE A 54 27.36 -14.96 16.29
C ILE A 54 28.57 -14.20 16.79
N ASP A 55 28.70 -12.94 16.38
CA ASP A 55 29.82 -12.07 16.79
C ASP A 55 29.55 -11.44 18.15
N ARG A 56 28.30 -10.99 18.36
CA ARG A 56 27.88 -10.34 19.60
C ARG A 56 26.49 -10.87 20.00
N ILE A 57 26.26 -10.93 21.31
CA ILE A 57 25.00 -11.35 21.91
C ILE A 57 24.73 -10.45 23.12
N GLY A 58 23.47 -10.10 23.38
CA GLY A 58 23.10 -9.23 24.47
C GLY A 58 21.60 -9.07 24.64
N TYR A 59 21.21 -8.17 25.52
CA TYR A 59 19.82 -7.82 25.82
C TYR A 59 19.69 -6.32 26.10
N PHE A 60 18.45 -5.80 26.11
CA PHE A 60 18.16 -4.38 26.36
C PHE A 60 17.53 -4.19 27.73
N THR A 61 18.00 -3.15 28.52
CA THR A 61 17.44 -2.77 29.84
C THR A 61 17.57 -1.28 30.19
N PRO A 62 17.02 -0.34 29.51
CA PRO A 62 16.79 -0.12 28.07
C PRO A 62 18.09 -0.02 27.26
N GLU A 63 19.22 0.19 27.91
CA GLU A 63 20.54 0.25 27.26
C GLU A 63 21.00 -1.15 26.82
N ILE A 64 21.94 -1.18 25.88
CA ILE A 64 22.54 -2.41 25.39
C ILE A 64 23.45 -3.01 26.45
N ASN A 65 23.14 -4.25 26.83
CA ASN A 65 23.98 -5.04 27.73
C ASN A 65 24.44 -6.30 26.99
N TYR A 66 25.76 -6.43 26.84
CA TYR A 66 26.35 -7.62 26.24
C TYR A 66 26.45 -8.75 27.27
N CYS A 67 26.25 -9.98 26.81
CA CYS A 67 26.41 -11.20 27.61
C CYS A 67 27.14 -12.27 26.78
N ASP A 68 27.51 -13.35 27.43
CA ASP A 68 28.17 -14.48 26.76
C ASP A 68 27.17 -15.49 26.20
N SER A 69 25.96 -15.55 26.76
CA SER A 69 24.91 -16.46 26.31
C SER A 69 23.51 -15.96 26.65
N LEU A 70 22.52 -16.49 25.92
CA LEU A 70 21.09 -16.39 26.20
C LEU A 70 20.51 -17.79 26.36
N LYS A 71 19.70 -17.99 27.40
CA LYS A 71 19.09 -19.28 27.76
C LYS A 71 17.61 -19.36 27.40
N ALA A 72 17.07 -20.56 27.43
CA ALA A 72 15.66 -20.81 27.19
C ALA A 72 14.75 -19.90 28.03
N GLY A 73 13.81 -19.20 27.36
CA GLY A 73 12.90 -18.21 27.93
C GLY A 73 13.39 -16.77 27.87
N GLU A 74 14.67 -16.54 27.58
CA GLU A 74 15.22 -15.18 27.46
C GLU A 74 14.98 -14.59 26.09
N ILE A 75 14.89 -13.25 26.06
CA ILE A 75 14.83 -12.43 24.85
C ILE A 75 16.08 -11.57 24.82
N GLY A 76 16.76 -11.58 23.69
CA GLY A 76 17.94 -10.77 23.48
C GLY A 76 18.19 -10.50 22.01
N PHE A 77 19.32 -9.90 21.70
CA PHE A 77 19.73 -9.63 20.34
C PHE A 77 21.05 -10.33 19.98
N ILE A 78 21.22 -10.57 18.71
CA ILE A 78 22.46 -11.06 18.13
C ILE A 78 22.91 -10.17 16.96
N ASN A 79 24.22 -10.05 16.80
CA ASN A 79 24.85 -9.55 15.59
C ASN A 79 25.71 -10.69 15.02
N ALA A 80 25.57 -11.00 13.76
CA ALA A 80 26.15 -12.18 13.14
C ALA A 80 26.70 -11.92 11.72
N SER A 81 27.28 -10.74 11.49
CA SER A 81 27.84 -10.32 10.19
C SER A 81 26.88 -10.49 9.02
N ILE A 82 25.58 -10.34 9.28
CA ILE A 82 24.51 -10.43 8.28
C ILE A 82 24.56 -9.16 7.43
N LYS A 83 24.55 -9.32 6.10
CA LYS A 83 24.71 -8.20 5.17
C LYS A 83 23.39 -7.49 4.85
N SER A 84 22.28 -8.19 4.92
CA SER A 84 20.96 -7.67 4.55
C SER A 84 19.88 -8.07 5.55
N VAL A 85 19.06 -7.12 5.97
CA VAL A 85 17.88 -7.40 6.81
C VAL A 85 16.90 -8.33 6.07
N ALA A 86 16.85 -8.30 4.74
CA ALA A 86 16.01 -9.17 3.93
C ALA A 86 16.31 -10.67 4.12
N ASP A 87 17.54 -11.00 4.60
CA ASP A 87 17.90 -12.39 4.94
C ASP A 87 17.30 -12.85 6.28
N CYS A 88 16.81 -11.88 7.08
CA CYS A 88 16.27 -12.11 8.43
C CYS A 88 14.74 -11.99 8.41
N LYS A 89 14.06 -13.07 8.03
CA LYS A 89 12.58 -13.06 8.00
C LYS A 89 12.03 -13.16 9.42
N VAL A 90 11.18 -12.21 9.80
CA VAL A 90 10.45 -12.25 11.07
C VAL A 90 9.62 -13.54 11.15
N GLY A 91 9.72 -14.23 12.27
CA GLY A 91 9.10 -15.54 12.46
C GLY A 91 9.97 -16.73 12.04
N ASP A 92 11.18 -16.50 11.53
CA ASP A 92 12.10 -17.60 11.21
C ASP A 92 12.61 -18.30 12.46
N THR A 93 13.06 -19.55 12.27
CA THR A 93 13.65 -20.36 13.31
C THR A 93 15.15 -20.41 13.14
N ILE A 94 15.87 -20.08 14.20
CA ILE A 94 17.33 -20.16 14.28
C ILE A 94 17.70 -21.41 15.08
N ALA A 95 18.53 -22.24 14.47
CA ALA A 95 19.05 -23.46 15.07
C ALA A 95 20.58 -23.50 14.99
N GLU A 96 21.21 -24.36 15.79
CA GLU A 96 22.64 -24.61 15.67
C GLU A 96 22.96 -25.28 14.33
N LEU A 97 24.07 -24.90 13.70
CA LEU A 97 24.45 -25.35 12.35
C LEU A 97 24.45 -26.87 12.19
N ASN A 98 24.96 -27.59 13.19
CA ASN A 98 25.17 -29.04 13.13
C ASN A 98 23.89 -29.84 13.47
N ASN A 99 22.82 -29.15 13.83
CA ASN A 99 21.57 -29.81 14.23
C ASN A 99 20.53 -29.78 13.09
N ASN A 100 20.32 -30.93 12.47
CA ASN A 100 19.32 -31.10 11.41
C ASN A 100 17.98 -31.65 11.93
N THR A 101 17.84 -31.89 13.26
CA THR A 101 16.63 -32.43 13.85
C THR A 101 15.60 -31.40 14.21
N VAL A 102 16.01 -30.11 14.30
CA VAL A 102 15.14 -29.00 14.67
C VAL A 102 14.15 -28.71 13.56
N LYS A 103 12.85 -28.83 13.88
CA LYS A 103 11.76 -28.44 12.97
C LYS A 103 11.48 -26.95 13.10
N PRO A 104 11.13 -26.28 11.98
CA PRO A 104 10.70 -24.89 12.02
C PRO A 104 9.57 -24.69 13.02
N LEU A 105 9.67 -23.60 13.80
CA LEU A 105 8.58 -23.16 14.66
C LEU A 105 7.41 -22.66 13.80
N PRO A 106 6.16 -22.71 14.30
CA PRO A 106 5.08 -21.98 13.66
C PRO A 106 5.43 -20.50 13.71
N GLY A 107 5.96 -20.00 12.61
CA GLY A 107 6.37 -18.61 12.46
C GLY A 107 5.16 -17.67 12.32
N PHE A 108 5.42 -16.36 12.31
CA PHE A 108 4.43 -15.39 11.94
C PHE A 108 4.07 -15.55 10.46
N LYS A 109 2.80 -15.30 10.12
CA LYS A 109 2.40 -15.26 8.71
C LYS A 109 3.15 -14.09 8.06
N PRO A 110 3.76 -14.28 6.87
CA PRO A 110 4.40 -13.18 6.17
C PRO A 110 3.37 -12.08 5.92
N SER A 111 3.75 -10.85 6.28
CA SER A 111 2.95 -9.67 5.95
C SER A 111 3.04 -9.42 4.46
N LEU A 112 1.93 -9.59 3.76
CA LEU A 112 1.85 -9.32 2.32
C LEU A 112 1.36 -7.89 2.11
N PRO A 113 1.99 -7.10 1.21
CA PRO A 113 1.48 -5.81 0.84
C PRO A 113 0.06 -5.91 0.27
N VAL A 114 -0.83 -5.04 0.72
CA VAL A 114 -2.24 -5.02 0.28
C VAL A 114 -2.60 -3.72 -0.43
N VAL A 115 -1.82 -2.66 -0.23
CA VAL A 115 -2.02 -1.34 -0.85
C VAL A 115 -0.81 -1.03 -1.73
N PHE A 116 -1.07 -0.60 -2.96
CA PHE A 116 -0.04 -0.27 -3.93
C PHE A 116 -0.22 1.15 -4.45
N CYS A 117 0.87 1.91 -4.54
CA CYS A 117 0.87 3.24 -5.17
C CYS A 117 2.18 3.48 -5.93
N GLY A 118 2.15 4.38 -6.90
CA GLY A 118 3.35 4.92 -7.53
C GLY A 118 3.90 6.07 -6.69
N ILE A 119 5.21 6.10 -6.48
CA ILE A 119 5.94 7.20 -5.83
C ILE A 119 6.96 7.73 -6.83
N TYR A 120 6.88 9.02 -7.12
CA TYR A 120 7.70 9.70 -8.13
C TYR A 120 8.35 10.93 -7.50
N PRO A 121 9.58 11.27 -7.87
CA PRO A 121 10.17 12.54 -7.45
C PRO A 121 9.50 13.71 -8.23
N VAL A 122 9.38 14.87 -7.61
CA VAL A 122 8.87 16.07 -8.29
C VAL A 122 9.86 16.51 -9.36
N ASP A 123 11.16 16.51 -9.04
CA ASP A 123 12.23 16.71 -10.01
C ASP A 123 12.76 15.36 -10.50
N THR A 124 12.76 15.14 -11.81
CA THR A 124 13.25 13.91 -12.43
C THR A 124 14.73 13.64 -12.18
N SER A 125 15.53 14.67 -11.84
CA SER A 125 16.92 14.51 -11.45
C SER A 125 17.12 13.76 -10.14
N ASP A 126 16.11 13.74 -9.26
CA ASP A 126 16.16 13.09 -7.97
C ASP A 126 15.85 11.58 -8.02
N TYR A 127 15.67 11.01 -9.21
CA TYR A 127 15.33 9.59 -9.35
C TYR A 127 16.37 8.66 -8.71
N GLU A 128 17.66 8.87 -8.96
CA GLU A 128 18.72 8.05 -8.37
C GLU A 128 18.79 8.23 -6.83
N HIS A 129 18.58 9.45 -6.34
CA HIS A 129 18.50 9.73 -4.92
C HIS A 129 17.29 9.02 -4.27
N LEU A 130 16.15 9.03 -4.93
CA LEU A 130 14.95 8.29 -4.48
C LEU A 130 15.22 6.77 -4.42
N LYS A 131 15.91 6.21 -5.42
CA LYS A 131 16.29 4.81 -5.46
C LYS A 131 17.18 4.42 -4.27
N GLU A 132 18.27 5.18 -4.04
CA GLU A 132 19.14 4.95 -2.89
C GLU A 132 18.39 5.05 -1.55
N SER A 133 17.44 5.98 -1.48
CA SER A 133 16.61 6.17 -0.29
C SER A 133 15.69 4.97 -0.03
N PHE A 134 15.10 4.38 -1.06
CA PHE A 134 14.35 3.14 -0.94
C PHE A 134 15.22 1.96 -0.50
N GLU A 135 16.43 1.84 -1.04
CA GLU A 135 17.38 0.80 -0.63
C GLU A 135 17.72 0.93 0.86
N LYS A 136 17.96 2.15 1.35
CA LYS A 136 18.22 2.42 2.77
C LYS A 136 17.02 2.15 3.67
N LEU A 137 15.79 2.53 3.23
CA LEU A 137 14.58 2.23 3.96
C LEU A 137 14.31 0.74 4.05
N ALA A 138 14.53 0.00 2.97
CA ALA A 138 14.33 -1.45 2.92
C ALA A 138 15.27 -2.23 3.86
N LEU A 139 16.41 -1.65 4.24
CA LEU A 139 17.28 -2.24 5.27
C LEU A 139 16.61 -2.28 6.65
N ASN A 140 15.68 -1.34 6.92
CA ASN A 140 15.04 -1.21 8.23
C ASN A 140 13.57 -1.65 8.22
N ASP A 141 12.99 -1.85 7.04
CA ASP A 141 11.59 -2.24 6.88
C ASP A 141 11.46 -3.28 5.77
N SER A 142 11.36 -4.53 6.16
CA SER A 142 11.17 -5.66 5.23
C SER A 142 9.72 -5.85 4.79
N SER A 143 8.80 -5.04 5.29
CA SER A 143 7.35 -5.22 5.08
C SER A 143 6.81 -4.45 3.88
N PHE A 144 7.59 -3.52 3.29
CA PHE A 144 7.23 -2.90 2.02
C PHE A 144 8.03 -3.49 0.85
N THR A 145 7.43 -3.41 -0.33
CA THR A 145 8.06 -3.82 -1.59
C THR A 145 8.08 -2.65 -2.55
N TYR A 146 9.09 -2.56 -3.41
CA TYR A 146 9.15 -1.56 -4.45
C TYR A 146 9.71 -2.14 -5.75
N GLU A 147 9.17 -1.68 -6.86
CA GLU A 147 9.55 -2.08 -8.21
C GLU A 147 9.67 -0.82 -9.06
N ASN A 148 10.56 -0.81 -10.06
CA ASN A 148 10.67 0.31 -10.99
C ASN A 148 9.35 0.50 -11.75
N GLU A 149 8.90 1.73 -11.85
CA GLU A 149 7.71 2.11 -12.59
C GLU A 149 8.01 3.33 -13.47
N THR A 150 7.36 3.38 -14.65
CA THR A 150 7.45 4.52 -15.55
C THR A 150 6.05 5.01 -15.87
N SER A 151 5.82 6.31 -15.70
CA SER A 151 4.60 7.00 -16.06
C SER A 151 4.88 7.96 -17.22
N ALA A 152 4.00 7.99 -18.21
CA ALA A 152 4.11 8.95 -19.30
C ALA A 152 3.98 10.42 -18.82
N ALA A 153 3.23 10.63 -17.74
CA ALA A 153 3.01 11.96 -17.16
C ALA A 153 4.04 12.36 -16.11
N LEU A 154 4.56 11.40 -15.32
CA LEU A 154 5.40 11.67 -14.14
C LEU A 154 6.86 11.23 -14.31
N GLY A 155 7.19 10.51 -15.39
CA GLY A 155 8.54 10.01 -15.65
C GLY A 155 8.85 8.73 -14.88
N TYR A 156 10.11 8.60 -14.43
CA TYR A 156 10.58 7.43 -13.69
C TYR A 156 10.26 7.53 -12.20
N GLY A 157 9.84 6.44 -11.61
CA GLY A 157 9.51 6.32 -10.21
C GLY A 157 9.48 4.86 -9.76
N PHE A 158 8.78 4.60 -8.65
CA PHE A 158 8.66 3.26 -8.08
C PHE A 158 7.22 2.93 -7.74
N ARG A 159 6.82 1.70 -8.04
CA ARG A 159 5.58 1.09 -7.56
C ARG A 159 5.84 0.48 -6.20
N CYS A 160 5.23 1.03 -5.17
CA CYS A 160 5.41 0.59 -3.78
C CYS A 160 4.21 -0.19 -3.29
N GLY A 161 4.47 -1.34 -2.68
CA GLY A 161 3.48 -2.15 -1.99
C GLY A 161 3.65 -2.01 -0.48
N CYS A 162 2.58 -1.62 0.21
CA CYS A 162 2.54 -1.32 1.64
C CYS A 162 1.48 -2.18 2.35
N LEU A 163 1.62 -2.35 3.66
CA LEU A 163 0.67 -3.11 4.49
C LEU A 163 -0.70 -2.42 4.62
N GLY A 164 -0.75 -1.10 4.39
CA GLY A 164 -1.96 -0.29 4.47
C GLY A 164 -1.63 1.18 4.25
N LEU A 165 -2.67 2.04 4.33
CA LEU A 165 -2.51 3.48 4.11
C LEU A 165 -1.57 4.14 5.11
N LEU A 166 -1.70 3.83 6.41
CA LEU A 166 -0.81 4.39 7.44
C LEU A 166 0.65 4.03 7.16
N HIS A 167 0.92 2.80 6.75
CA HIS A 167 2.27 2.38 6.37
C HIS A 167 2.79 3.17 5.16
N LEU A 168 1.95 3.40 4.15
CA LEU A 168 2.27 4.23 3.00
C LEU A 168 2.59 5.68 3.41
N GLU A 169 1.79 6.27 4.30
CA GLU A 169 2.02 7.63 4.82
C GLU A 169 3.34 7.71 5.58
N VAL A 170 3.64 6.72 6.44
CA VAL A 170 4.91 6.65 7.18
C VAL A 170 6.10 6.58 6.23
N ILE A 171 6.07 5.69 5.23
CA ILE A 171 7.15 5.58 4.24
C ILE A 171 7.33 6.89 3.47
N THR A 172 6.25 7.48 2.99
CA THR A 172 6.31 8.73 2.25
C THR A 172 6.86 9.88 3.09
N GLU A 173 6.44 9.96 4.35
CA GLU A 173 6.90 10.99 5.28
C GLU A 173 8.38 10.80 5.67
N ARG A 174 8.82 9.56 5.82
CA ARG A 174 10.24 9.25 6.05
C ARG A 174 11.10 9.65 4.85
N LEU A 175 10.67 9.34 3.63
CA LEU A 175 11.36 9.76 2.41
C LEU A 175 11.50 11.29 2.34
N ARG A 176 10.47 12.03 2.71
CA ARG A 176 10.51 13.50 2.74
C ARG A 176 11.44 14.03 3.83
N ARG A 177 11.33 13.52 5.06
CA ARG A 177 12.05 14.08 6.23
C ARG A 177 13.48 13.59 6.37
N GLU A 178 13.73 12.30 6.15
CA GLU A 178 15.03 11.69 6.36
C GLU A 178 15.96 11.90 5.14
N PHE A 179 15.35 11.99 3.93
CA PHE A 179 16.10 12.07 2.67
C PHE A 179 15.85 13.35 1.88
N ASP A 180 15.10 14.31 2.43
CA ASP A 180 14.80 15.62 1.82
C ASP A 180 14.29 15.52 0.37
N LEU A 181 13.36 14.60 0.12
CA LEU A 181 12.79 14.34 -1.20
C LEU A 181 11.38 14.94 -1.33
N ASP A 182 11.17 15.73 -2.38
CA ASP A 182 9.83 16.14 -2.80
C ASP A 182 9.20 15.07 -3.67
N LEU A 183 8.05 14.55 -3.24
CA LEU A 183 7.44 13.36 -3.83
C LEU A 183 6.00 13.58 -4.28
N ILE A 184 5.67 12.98 -5.42
CA ILE A 184 4.30 12.81 -5.93
C ILE A 184 3.90 11.35 -5.69
N THR A 185 2.75 11.15 -5.05
CA THR A 185 2.16 9.82 -4.87
C THR A 185 0.90 9.68 -5.72
N THR A 186 0.77 8.58 -6.44
CA THR A 186 -0.49 8.26 -7.14
C THR A 186 -1.55 7.77 -6.16
N ALA A 187 -2.80 7.72 -6.61
CA ALA A 187 -3.88 7.18 -5.78
C ALA A 187 -3.57 5.72 -5.39
N PRO A 188 -3.71 5.37 -4.10
CA PRO A 188 -3.51 4.00 -3.65
C PRO A 188 -4.54 3.07 -4.28
N GLY A 189 -4.11 1.91 -4.71
CA GLY A 189 -4.93 0.86 -5.30
C GLY A 189 -4.66 -0.50 -4.67
N VAL A 190 -5.41 -1.49 -5.09
CA VAL A 190 -5.28 -2.87 -4.66
C VAL A 190 -4.80 -3.76 -5.80
N VAL A 191 -4.43 -4.98 -5.48
CA VAL A 191 -4.05 -5.98 -6.49
C VAL A 191 -5.30 -6.64 -7.05
N TYR A 192 -5.42 -6.65 -8.37
CA TYR A 192 -6.47 -7.36 -9.08
C TYR A 192 -5.92 -8.62 -9.73
N LYS A 193 -6.77 -9.61 -9.93
CA LYS A 193 -6.47 -10.79 -10.72
C LYS A 193 -7.35 -10.79 -11.95
N ILE A 194 -6.77 -11.09 -13.09
CA ILE A 194 -7.48 -11.21 -14.35
C ILE A 194 -7.39 -12.65 -14.81
N ILE A 195 -8.51 -13.16 -15.26
CA ILE A 195 -8.57 -14.41 -16.00
C ILE A 195 -8.76 -14.05 -17.46
N ASP A 196 -7.80 -14.43 -18.31
CA ASP A 196 -7.91 -14.25 -19.74
C ASP A 196 -8.83 -15.31 -20.37
N ARG A 197 -9.16 -15.15 -21.66
CA ARG A 197 -9.98 -16.12 -22.39
C ARG A 197 -9.33 -17.51 -22.51
N ASN A 198 -8.03 -17.61 -22.32
CA ASN A 198 -7.27 -18.87 -22.29
C ASN A 198 -7.22 -19.47 -20.89
N LYS A 199 -7.92 -18.86 -19.91
CA LYS A 199 -7.95 -19.22 -18.48
C LYS A 199 -6.60 -19.11 -17.77
N ASN A 200 -5.70 -18.27 -18.27
CA ASN A 200 -4.49 -17.92 -17.53
C ASN A 200 -4.80 -16.82 -16.52
N GLU A 201 -4.27 -16.94 -15.32
CA GLU A 201 -4.36 -15.93 -14.28
C GLU A 201 -3.20 -14.93 -14.41
N LYS A 202 -3.51 -13.64 -14.45
CA LYS A 202 -2.54 -12.54 -14.44
C LYS A 202 -2.83 -11.61 -13.27
N ILE A 203 -1.80 -11.25 -12.53
CA ILE A 203 -1.88 -10.28 -11.42
C ILE A 203 -1.65 -8.88 -11.98
N ILE A 204 -2.56 -7.95 -11.67
CA ILE A 204 -2.49 -6.54 -12.06
C ILE A 204 -2.34 -5.68 -10.81
N ARG A 205 -1.26 -4.94 -10.76
CA ARG A 205 -0.96 -3.99 -9.67
C ARG A 205 -1.13 -2.53 -10.11
N ASN A 206 -0.95 -2.28 -11.42
CA ASN A 206 -1.08 -0.97 -12.03
C ASN A 206 -2.29 -0.95 -12.99
N PRO A 207 -3.21 0.04 -12.90
CA PRO A 207 -4.30 0.19 -13.86
C PRO A 207 -3.87 0.29 -15.32
N SER A 208 -2.64 0.77 -15.61
CA SER A 208 -2.13 0.85 -16.98
C SER A 208 -1.83 -0.53 -17.59
N GLU A 209 -1.58 -1.55 -16.77
CA GLU A 209 -1.31 -2.92 -17.21
C GLU A 209 -2.57 -3.72 -17.57
N LEU A 210 -3.77 -3.12 -17.36
CA LEU A 210 -5.03 -3.78 -17.66
C LEU A 210 -5.11 -4.03 -19.17
N PRO A 211 -5.23 -5.31 -19.63
CA PRO A 211 -5.37 -5.65 -21.03
C PRO A 211 -6.64 -5.06 -21.67
N ASP A 212 -6.74 -5.19 -23.00
CA ASP A 212 -7.97 -4.83 -23.69
C ASP A 212 -9.15 -5.66 -23.16
N PRO A 213 -10.32 -5.06 -22.93
CA PRO A 213 -11.53 -5.78 -22.50
C PRO A 213 -11.87 -7.00 -23.36
N ALA A 214 -11.46 -7.00 -24.63
CA ALA A 214 -11.67 -8.12 -25.54
C ALA A 214 -10.86 -9.38 -25.15
N GLU A 215 -9.78 -9.22 -24.40
CA GLU A 215 -8.90 -10.31 -23.95
C GLU A 215 -9.26 -10.85 -22.57
N ILE A 216 -10.07 -10.10 -21.82
CA ILE A 216 -10.46 -10.41 -20.45
C ILE A 216 -11.73 -11.27 -20.43
N ASP A 217 -11.69 -12.36 -19.68
CA ASP A 217 -12.87 -13.17 -19.35
C ASP A 217 -13.47 -12.69 -18.01
N GLN A 218 -12.65 -12.60 -16.96
CA GLN A 218 -13.08 -12.17 -15.63
C GLN A 218 -12.05 -11.25 -14.97
N ILE A 219 -12.54 -10.29 -14.19
CA ILE A 219 -11.71 -9.48 -13.29
C ILE A 219 -12.11 -9.80 -11.86
N LEU A 220 -11.13 -10.23 -11.06
CA LEU A 220 -11.31 -10.57 -9.67
C LEU A 220 -10.73 -9.47 -8.79
N GLU A 221 -11.52 -9.00 -7.82
CA GLU A 221 -11.10 -8.01 -6.82
C GLU A 221 -10.96 -8.65 -5.43
N PRO A 222 -10.00 -8.20 -4.62
CA PRO A 222 -9.84 -8.71 -3.26
C PRO A 222 -10.96 -8.21 -2.36
N TRP A 223 -11.52 -9.13 -1.58
CA TRP A 223 -12.51 -8.85 -0.56
C TRP A 223 -11.96 -9.11 0.82
N VAL A 224 -12.51 -8.42 1.80
CA VAL A 224 -12.15 -8.55 3.21
C VAL A 224 -13.35 -8.96 4.04
N LYS A 225 -13.09 -9.75 5.07
CA LYS A 225 -13.99 -9.91 6.21
C LYS A 225 -13.63 -8.86 7.24
N SER A 226 -14.59 -8.06 7.63
CA SER A 226 -14.39 -6.95 8.56
C SER A 226 -15.31 -7.05 9.76
N THR A 227 -14.79 -6.59 10.90
CA THR A 227 -15.53 -6.45 12.15
C THR A 227 -15.55 -4.98 12.53
N ILE A 228 -16.75 -4.41 12.65
CA ILE A 228 -16.97 -3.03 13.06
C ILE A 228 -17.66 -3.04 14.41
N ILE A 229 -17.06 -2.39 15.40
CA ILE A 229 -17.68 -2.20 16.72
C ILE A 229 -18.08 -0.75 16.84
N VAL A 230 -19.37 -0.49 17.09
CA VAL A 230 -19.92 0.86 17.10
C VAL A 230 -21.04 0.98 18.13
N PRO A 231 -21.23 2.14 18.80
CA PRO A 231 -22.41 2.38 19.63
C PRO A 231 -23.70 2.25 18.78
N GLN A 232 -24.75 1.74 19.41
CA GLN A 232 -26.03 1.45 18.74
C GLN A 232 -26.63 2.68 18.04
N ASP A 233 -26.41 3.88 18.59
CA ASP A 233 -26.92 5.14 18.03
C ASP A 233 -26.40 5.44 16.61
N TYR A 234 -25.20 4.95 16.26
CA TYR A 234 -24.58 5.18 14.96
C TYR A 234 -24.70 3.98 14.01
N LEU A 235 -25.28 2.86 14.47
CA LEU A 235 -25.33 1.61 13.73
C LEU A 235 -25.97 1.77 12.33
N GLY A 236 -27.09 2.43 12.23
CA GLY A 236 -27.81 2.62 10.96
C GLY A 236 -26.97 3.41 9.94
N THR A 237 -26.28 4.45 10.39
CA THR A 237 -25.40 5.26 9.52
C THR A 237 -24.20 4.45 9.03
N VAL A 238 -23.63 3.62 9.90
CA VAL A 238 -22.48 2.76 9.55
C VAL A 238 -22.92 1.64 8.59
N ILE A 239 -24.08 1.02 8.79
CA ILE A 239 -24.63 0.03 7.83
C ILE A 239 -24.81 0.67 6.45
N ASN A 240 -25.41 1.87 6.39
CA ASN A 240 -25.60 2.59 5.13
C ASN A 240 -24.27 2.90 4.44
N LEU A 241 -23.24 3.30 5.19
CA LEU A 241 -21.89 3.48 4.65
C LEU A 241 -21.36 2.19 4.04
N CYS A 242 -21.50 1.06 4.73
CA CYS A 242 -21.05 -0.23 4.23
C CYS A 242 -21.78 -0.65 2.96
N ILE A 243 -23.11 -0.44 2.90
CA ILE A 243 -23.91 -0.71 1.70
C ILE A 243 -23.48 0.20 0.53
N GLU A 244 -23.26 1.50 0.79
CA GLU A 244 -22.72 2.43 -0.21
C GLU A 244 -21.39 1.92 -0.79
N LYS A 245 -20.58 1.27 0.04
CA LYS A 245 -19.29 0.67 -0.34
C LYS A 245 -19.41 -0.78 -0.83
N ARG A 246 -20.56 -1.20 -1.31
CA ARG A 246 -20.85 -2.54 -1.84
C ARG A 246 -20.70 -3.67 -0.83
N GLY A 247 -20.74 -3.34 0.47
CA GLY A 247 -20.58 -4.31 1.54
C GLY A 247 -21.79 -5.22 1.69
N LYS A 248 -21.53 -6.45 2.11
CA LYS A 248 -22.53 -7.46 2.44
C LYS A 248 -22.48 -7.73 3.94
N GLN A 249 -23.59 -7.52 4.64
CA GLN A 249 -23.67 -7.86 6.06
C GLN A 249 -23.73 -9.39 6.22
N THR A 250 -22.84 -9.91 7.05
CA THR A 250 -22.80 -11.35 7.39
C THR A 250 -23.39 -11.63 8.75
N ASN A 251 -23.12 -10.76 9.74
CA ASN A 251 -23.60 -10.93 11.09
C ASN A 251 -23.80 -9.58 11.79
N LEU A 252 -24.70 -9.55 12.78
CA LEU A 252 -24.92 -8.41 13.67
C LEU A 252 -25.23 -8.92 15.07
N ASN A 253 -24.41 -8.52 16.03
CA ASN A 253 -24.63 -8.81 17.44
C ASN A 253 -24.67 -7.53 18.25
N ILE A 254 -25.67 -7.35 19.10
CA ILE A 254 -25.80 -6.17 19.96
C ILE A 254 -25.63 -6.59 21.41
N GLN A 255 -24.63 -6.02 22.07
CA GLN A 255 -24.33 -6.27 23.48
C GLN A 255 -24.07 -4.96 24.21
N ASN A 256 -24.77 -4.75 25.33
CA ASN A 256 -24.53 -3.61 26.21
C ASN A 256 -24.41 -2.25 25.50
N ASN A 257 -25.36 -1.91 24.64
CA ASN A 257 -25.40 -0.66 23.85
C ASN A 257 -24.29 -0.53 22.79
N ARG A 258 -23.56 -1.62 22.49
CA ARG A 258 -22.59 -1.70 21.38
C ARG A 258 -23.04 -2.72 20.37
N ALA A 259 -22.93 -2.38 19.12
CA ALA A 259 -23.14 -3.29 18.00
C ALA A 259 -21.81 -3.79 17.49
N ILE A 260 -21.71 -5.10 17.30
CA ILE A 260 -20.63 -5.79 16.60
C ILE A 260 -21.20 -6.19 15.25
N LEU A 261 -20.77 -5.52 14.20
CA LEU A 261 -21.21 -5.70 12.83
C LEU A 261 -20.12 -6.41 12.02
N GLU A 262 -20.42 -7.57 11.49
CA GLU A 262 -19.52 -8.29 10.58
C GLU A 262 -19.96 -8.06 9.14
N MET A 263 -19.01 -7.66 8.31
CA MET A 263 -19.25 -7.29 6.91
C MET A 263 -18.20 -7.91 6.00
N GLU A 264 -18.63 -8.28 4.80
CA GLU A 264 -17.72 -8.52 3.68
C GLU A 264 -17.71 -7.27 2.80
N LEU A 265 -16.52 -6.75 2.50
CA LEU A 265 -16.32 -5.51 1.76
C LEU A 265 -15.23 -5.68 0.70
N PRO A 266 -15.37 -5.07 -0.49
CA PRO A 266 -14.26 -5.00 -1.43
C PRO A 266 -13.13 -4.13 -0.86
N LEU A 267 -11.89 -4.62 -0.89
CA LEU A 267 -10.75 -3.91 -0.30
C LEU A 267 -10.54 -2.53 -0.93
N ASN A 268 -10.72 -2.40 -2.24
CA ASN A 268 -10.56 -1.11 -2.94
C ASN A 268 -11.51 -0.01 -2.44
N GLU A 269 -12.71 -0.39 -1.97
CA GLU A 269 -13.67 0.58 -1.41
C GLU A 269 -13.30 1.05 0.00
N ILE A 270 -12.44 0.30 0.71
CA ILE A 270 -11.96 0.61 2.05
C ILE A 270 -10.76 1.54 1.99
N VAL A 271 -9.82 1.26 1.07
CA VAL A 271 -8.50 1.90 1.02
C VAL A 271 -8.57 3.43 0.85
N ILE A 272 -9.59 3.98 0.19
CA ILE A 272 -9.58 5.41 -0.21
C ILE A 272 -10.10 6.33 0.90
N ASP A 273 -11.33 6.11 1.40
CA ASP A 273 -12.01 7.08 2.28
C ASP A 273 -12.93 6.44 3.33
N PHE A 274 -12.95 5.11 3.41
CA PHE A 274 -13.90 4.41 4.28
C PHE A 274 -13.63 4.68 5.76
N TYR A 275 -12.36 4.62 6.17
CA TYR A 275 -11.98 4.80 7.57
C TYR A 275 -12.31 6.21 8.08
N ASP A 276 -12.02 7.22 7.29
CA ASP A 276 -12.30 8.62 7.64
C ASP A 276 -13.80 8.86 7.76
N LYS A 277 -14.58 8.33 6.81
CA LYS A 277 -16.04 8.40 6.86
C LYS A 277 -16.60 7.64 8.06
N LEU A 278 -16.09 6.44 8.34
CA LEU A 278 -16.50 5.65 9.49
C LEU A 278 -16.27 6.41 10.80
N LYS A 279 -15.09 7.01 10.97
CA LYS A 279 -14.75 7.84 12.12
C LYS A 279 -15.63 9.08 12.21
N SER A 280 -15.82 9.78 11.11
CA SER A 280 -16.69 10.97 11.06
C SER A 280 -18.13 10.63 11.44
N TYR A 281 -18.73 9.59 10.87
CA TYR A 281 -20.12 9.20 11.09
C TYR A 281 -20.37 8.64 12.48
N SER A 282 -19.36 8.03 13.09
CA SER A 282 -19.44 7.50 14.45
C SER A 282 -18.90 8.46 15.50
N LYS A 283 -18.53 9.70 15.14
CA LYS A 283 -17.86 10.68 16.02
C LYS A 283 -16.60 10.12 16.69
N GLY A 284 -15.86 9.26 16.00
CA GLY A 284 -14.65 8.62 16.50
C GLY A 284 -14.86 7.34 17.31
N TYR A 285 -16.09 6.95 17.60
CA TYR A 285 -16.37 5.80 18.49
C TYR A 285 -16.30 4.44 17.79
N ALA A 286 -16.35 4.37 16.45
CA ALA A 286 -16.24 3.10 15.77
C ALA A 286 -14.81 2.59 15.75
N SER A 287 -14.64 1.29 15.99
CA SER A 287 -13.42 0.54 15.69
C SER A 287 -13.66 -0.34 14.46
N PHE A 288 -12.62 -0.55 13.69
CA PHE A 288 -12.66 -1.29 12.44
C PHE A 288 -11.43 -2.17 12.33
N ASP A 289 -11.65 -3.46 12.14
CA ASP A 289 -10.64 -4.46 11.87
C ASP A 289 -11.04 -5.27 10.65
N TYR A 290 -10.06 -5.71 9.84
CA TYR A 290 -10.34 -6.49 8.65
C TYR A 290 -9.22 -7.45 8.31
N GLN A 291 -9.58 -8.54 7.62
CA GLN A 291 -8.64 -9.49 7.05
C GLN A 291 -8.96 -9.71 5.58
N VAL A 292 -7.93 -9.72 4.74
CA VAL A 292 -8.08 -10.13 3.34
C VAL A 292 -8.51 -11.60 3.34
N TYR A 293 -9.59 -11.86 2.63
CA TYR A 293 -10.28 -13.14 2.70
C TYR A 293 -10.10 -13.92 1.40
N ASP A 294 -10.63 -13.39 0.29
CA ASP A 294 -10.57 -14.06 -1.01
C ASP A 294 -10.75 -13.05 -2.14
N TYR A 295 -10.67 -13.53 -3.38
CA TYR A 295 -10.93 -12.77 -4.59
C TYR A 295 -12.27 -13.14 -5.19
N PHE A 296 -13.09 -12.15 -5.52
CA PHE A 296 -14.38 -12.35 -6.17
C PHE A 296 -14.49 -11.57 -7.46
N GLU A 297 -15.25 -12.11 -8.41
CA GLU A 297 -15.55 -11.45 -9.66
C GLU A 297 -16.32 -10.14 -9.42
N GLY A 298 -15.89 -9.06 -10.08
CA GLY A 298 -16.52 -7.76 -10.06
C GLY A 298 -16.70 -7.17 -11.45
N ASP A 299 -17.80 -6.44 -11.69
CA ASP A 299 -17.98 -5.65 -12.92
C ASP A 299 -17.09 -4.40 -12.86
N LEU A 300 -15.80 -4.62 -13.06
CA LEU A 300 -14.74 -3.62 -12.92
C LEU A 300 -14.36 -3.06 -14.28
N VAL A 301 -14.08 -1.76 -14.31
CA VAL A 301 -13.69 -1.04 -15.51
C VAL A 301 -12.50 -0.12 -15.25
N LYS A 302 -11.66 0.08 -16.25
CA LYS A 302 -10.62 1.09 -16.21
C LYS A 302 -11.22 2.46 -16.48
N LEU A 303 -11.13 3.34 -15.49
CA LEU A 303 -11.50 4.73 -15.59
C LEU A 303 -10.27 5.54 -15.98
N ASN A 304 -10.27 6.13 -17.16
CA ASN A 304 -9.23 7.03 -17.65
C ASN A 304 -9.65 8.47 -17.47
N ILE A 305 -8.72 9.31 -17.05
CA ILE A 305 -8.91 10.76 -16.97
C ILE A 305 -8.09 11.41 -18.09
N LEU A 306 -8.76 12.23 -18.91
CA LEU A 306 -8.13 12.97 -19.99
C LEU A 306 -8.11 14.45 -19.63
N VAL A 307 -6.97 15.07 -19.82
CA VAL A 307 -6.78 16.51 -19.68
C VAL A 307 -6.38 17.05 -21.06
N ASN A 308 -7.12 18.01 -21.58
CA ASN A 308 -6.92 18.53 -22.93
C ASN A 308 -6.93 17.43 -24.02
N SER A 309 -7.80 16.42 -23.86
CA SER A 309 -7.95 15.25 -24.73
C SER A 309 -6.80 14.23 -24.69
N GLU A 310 -5.80 14.41 -23.85
CA GLU A 310 -4.71 13.46 -23.61
C GLU A 310 -4.96 12.69 -22.32
N THR A 311 -4.77 11.38 -22.36
CA THR A 311 -4.95 10.51 -21.19
C THR A 311 -3.77 10.70 -20.23
N VAL A 312 -4.07 10.97 -18.96
CA VAL A 312 -3.08 11.06 -17.88
C VAL A 312 -3.11 9.73 -17.11
N ASP A 313 -2.10 8.91 -17.32
CA ASP A 313 -1.98 7.57 -16.75
C ASP A 313 -1.97 7.56 -15.21
N ALA A 314 -1.35 8.57 -14.59
CA ALA A 314 -1.29 8.74 -13.14
C ALA A 314 -2.68 8.88 -12.47
N PHE A 315 -3.71 9.26 -13.21
CA PHE A 315 -5.10 9.35 -12.74
C PHE A 315 -5.96 8.15 -13.14
N SER A 316 -5.41 7.19 -13.87
CA SER A 316 -6.14 5.98 -14.25
C SER A 316 -6.40 5.10 -13.03
N ASN A 317 -7.65 4.63 -12.89
CA ASN A 317 -8.07 3.78 -11.77
C ASN A 317 -8.94 2.61 -12.25
N ILE A 318 -8.87 1.48 -11.55
CA ILE A 318 -9.82 0.39 -11.73
C ILE A 318 -10.94 0.59 -10.72
N VAL A 319 -12.17 0.72 -11.20
CA VAL A 319 -13.35 1.03 -10.37
C VAL A 319 -14.52 0.14 -10.78
N HIS A 320 -15.47 -0.06 -9.86
CA HIS A 320 -16.71 -0.75 -10.21
C HIS A 320 -17.55 0.10 -11.16
N LYS A 321 -18.07 -0.51 -12.22
CA LYS A 321 -18.80 0.16 -13.31
C LYS A 321 -19.95 1.02 -12.83
N SER A 322 -20.72 0.57 -11.85
CA SER A 322 -21.85 1.33 -11.29
C SER A 322 -21.41 2.65 -10.62
N ARG A 323 -20.16 2.76 -10.19
CA ARG A 323 -19.63 3.95 -9.49
C ARG A 323 -18.72 4.82 -10.37
N ALA A 324 -18.37 4.33 -11.53
CA ALA A 324 -17.40 4.98 -12.39
C ALA A 324 -17.78 6.41 -12.79
N GLU A 325 -19.07 6.66 -13.08
CA GLU A 325 -19.53 8.02 -13.42
C GLU A 325 -19.42 8.97 -12.23
N ILE A 326 -19.81 8.52 -11.02
CA ILE A 326 -19.76 9.34 -9.80
C ILE A 326 -18.31 9.68 -9.47
N ILE A 327 -17.41 8.69 -9.53
CA ILE A 327 -15.97 8.88 -9.27
C ILE A 327 -15.35 9.78 -10.33
N GLY A 328 -15.63 9.52 -11.62
CA GLY A 328 -15.12 10.32 -12.74
C GLY A 328 -15.55 11.78 -12.65
N ARG A 329 -16.81 12.05 -12.34
CA ARG A 329 -17.35 13.40 -12.16
C ARG A 329 -16.67 14.11 -10.98
N ARG A 330 -16.49 13.42 -9.85
CA ARG A 330 -15.78 13.97 -8.67
C ARG A 330 -14.35 14.37 -9.01
N ILE A 331 -13.62 13.51 -9.72
CA ILE A 331 -12.23 13.80 -10.12
C ILE A 331 -12.19 14.98 -11.10
N CYS A 332 -13.05 15.01 -12.14
CA CYS A 332 -13.13 16.10 -13.08
C CYS A 332 -13.42 17.45 -12.40
N ASN A 333 -14.35 17.48 -11.45
CA ASN A 333 -14.67 18.69 -10.67
C ASN A 333 -13.45 19.15 -9.85
N LYS A 334 -12.82 18.22 -9.12
CA LYS A 334 -11.64 18.55 -8.29
C LYS A 334 -10.48 19.09 -9.14
N LEU A 335 -10.22 18.48 -10.30
CA LEU A 335 -9.18 18.94 -11.22
C LEU A 335 -9.50 20.32 -11.80
N LYS A 336 -10.78 20.57 -12.13
CA LYS A 336 -11.22 21.90 -12.61
C LYS A 336 -10.97 23.00 -11.59
N ASP A 337 -11.11 22.72 -10.30
CA ASP A 337 -10.89 23.70 -9.24
C ASP A 337 -9.38 23.89 -8.95
N LEU A 338 -8.57 22.86 -9.12
CA LEU A 338 -7.13 22.89 -8.85
C LEU A 338 -6.28 23.41 -10.01
N ILE A 339 -6.64 23.08 -11.26
CA ILE A 339 -5.87 23.49 -12.43
C ILE A 339 -6.14 24.98 -12.72
N PRO A 340 -5.10 25.84 -12.76
CA PRO A 340 -5.27 27.26 -13.05
C PRO A 340 -5.75 27.47 -14.49
N ARG A 341 -6.55 28.53 -14.69
CA ARG A 341 -7.00 28.92 -16.04
C ARG A 341 -5.81 29.29 -16.92
N GLN A 342 -5.92 28.91 -18.19
CA GLN A 342 -4.95 29.25 -19.23
C GLN A 342 -5.60 30.16 -20.29
N ASN A 343 -4.83 30.58 -21.30
CA ASN A 343 -5.36 31.38 -22.42
C ASN A 343 -6.29 30.59 -23.36
N PHE A 344 -6.39 29.28 -23.19
CA PHE A 344 -7.25 28.40 -23.96
C PHE A 344 -8.14 27.56 -23.02
N GLN A 345 -9.17 26.95 -23.57
CA GLN A 345 -10.05 26.05 -22.80
C GLN A 345 -9.38 24.71 -22.60
N ILE A 346 -9.48 24.20 -21.38
CA ILE A 346 -8.98 22.86 -21.05
C ILE A 346 -10.18 21.96 -20.74
N PRO A 347 -10.54 21.03 -21.63
CA PRO A 347 -11.51 19.99 -21.30
C PRO A 347 -10.88 18.97 -20.39
N ILE A 348 -11.57 18.59 -19.31
CA ILE A 348 -11.25 17.49 -18.40
C ILE A 348 -12.35 16.46 -18.58
N GLN A 349 -11.98 15.23 -18.90
CA GLN A 349 -12.93 14.18 -19.25
C GLN A 349 -12.61 12.91 -18.50
N ALA A 350 -13.64 12.20 -18.07
CA ALA A 350 -13.52 10.84 -17.57
C ALA A 350 -14.09 9.89 -18.61
N ALA A 351 -13.36 8.84 -18.95
CA ALA A 351 -13.74 7.90 -20.00
C ALA A 351 -13.57 6.44 -19.57
N ILE A 352 -14.46 5.58 -20.05
CA ILE A 352 -14.41 4.13 -19.94
C ILE A 352 -14.44 3.57 -21.36
N TYR A 353 -13.46 2.74 -21.72
CA TYR A 353 -13.37 2.14 -23.07
C TYR A 353 -13.50 3.18 -24.19
N GLY A 354 -12.86 4.33 -24.03
CA GLY A 354 -12.93 5.44 -24.99
C GLY A 354 -14.24 6.26 -24.98
N LYS A 355 -15.28 5.81 -24.25
CA LYS A 355 -16.54 6.55 -24.12
C LYS A 355 -16.46 7.53 -22.95
N ILE A 356 -16.70 8.82 -23.23
CA ILE A 356 -16.73 9.87 -22.20
C ILE A 356 -18.01 9.70 -21.35
N ILE A 357 -17.83 9.57 -20.02
CA ILE A 357 -18.90 9.41 -19.04
C ILE A 357 -19.12 10.67 -18.19
N ALA A 358 -18.07 11.50 -18.03
CA ALA A 358 -18.17 12.79 -17.36
C ALA A 358 -17.22 13.79 -18.04
N ARG A 359 -17.61 15.06 -18.03
CA ARG A 359 -16.83 16.14 -18.62
C ARG A 359 -17.01 17.41 -17.84
N GLU A 360 -15.88 18.10 -17.58
CA GLU A 360 -15.82 19.47 -17.10
C GLU A 360 -14.91 20.28 -18.03
N THR A 361 -15.03 21.60 -17.97
CA THR A 361 -14.21 22.48 -18.81
C THR A 361 -13.72 23.68 -18.00
N ILE A 362 -12.42 23.87 -17.99
CA ILE A 362 -11.79 25.09 -17.47
C ILE A 362 -11.88 26.16 -18.56
N LYS A 363 -12.55 27.24 -18.26
CA LYS A 363 -12.70 28.36 -19.20
C LYS A 363 -11.37 29.10 -19.38
N ALA A 364 -11.09 29.55 -20.60
CA ALA A 364 -9.95 30.42 -20.86
C ALA A 364 -10.03 31.74 -20.09
N PHE A 365 -8.90 32.36 -19.79
CA PHE A 365 -8.85 33.72 -19.19
C PHE A 365 -9.57 34.75 -20.05
N ARG A 366 -9.36 34.66 -21.36
CA ARG A 366 -9.96 35.58 -22.35
C ARG A 366 -10.77 34.81 -23.35
N LYS A 367 -11.84 35.40 -23.82
CA LYS A 367 -12.63 34.83 -24.91
C LYS A 367 -11.76 34.85 -26.17
N ASP A 368 -11.65 33.70 -26.86
CA ASP A 368 -10.98 33.66 -28.15
C ASP A 368 -11.79 34.50 -29.15
N VAL A 369 -11.35 35.71 -29.32
CA VAL A 369 -11.98 36.64 -30.25
C VAL A 369 -11.55 36.41 -31.70
N THR A 370 -10.39 35.74 -31.90
CA THR A 370 -9.85 35.45 -33.24
C THR A 370 -10.61 34.31 -33.93
N ALA A 371 -11.12 33.32 -33.22
CA ALA A 371 -11.95 32.25 -33.77
C ALA A 371 -13.23 32.78 -34.48
N LYS A 372 -13.74 33.95 -34.09
CA LYS A 372 -14.89 34.58 -34.70
C LYS A 372 -14.53 35.57 -35.85
N LEU A 373 -13.25 35.77 -36.10
CA LEU A 373 -12.74 36.67 -37.13
C LEU A 373 -12.62 36.02 -38.52
N TYR A 374 -12.89 34.73 -38.63
CA TYR A 374 -12.81 33.97 -39.87
C TYR A 374 -14.11 34.16 -40.67
N GLY A 375 -14.26 35.32 -41.30
CA GLY A 375 -15.45 35.53 -42.08
C GLY A 375 -15.63 36.97 -42.59
N GLY A 376 -14.59 37.59 -43.16
CA GLY A 376 -14.70 38.74 -44.08
C GLY A 376 -15.25 40.06 -43.55
N ASP A 377 -15.87 40.15 -42.38
CA ASP A 377 -16.48 41.39 -41.86
C ASP A 377 -15.48 42.23 -41.06
N VAL A 378 -14.90 43.19 -41.73
CA VAL A 378 -13.88 44.13 -41.20
C VAL A 378 -14.46 45.00 -40.07
N SER A 379 -15.75 45.35 -40.11
CA SER A 379 -16.40 46.21 -39.10
C SER A 379 -16.56 45.43 -37.78
N ARG A 380 -16.84 44.16 -37.86
CA ARG A 380 -16.93 43.27 -36.68
C ARG A 380 -15.55 42.97 -36.07
N LYS A 381 -14.52 42.91 -36.92
CA LYS A 381 -13.12 42.79 -36.47
C LYS A 381 -12.68 43.98 -35.65
N LYS A 382 -12.93 45.20 -36.13
CA LYS A 382 -12.62 46.45 -35.40
C LYS A 382 -13.33 46.50 -34.05
N LYS A 383 -14.64 46.28 -34.00
CA LYS A 383 -15.43 46.29 -32.74
C LYS A 383 -15.01 45.23 -31.71
N LEU A 384 -14.43 44.08 -32.14
CA LEU A 384 -13.94 43.02 -31.26
C LEU A 384 -12.52 43.32 -30.75
N LEU A 385 -11.72 44.08 -31.48
CA LEU A 385 -10.36 44.47 -31.09
C LEU A 385 -10.33 45.72 -30.22
N GLU A 386 -11.39 46.54 -30.28
CA GLU A 386 -11.58 47.75 -29.46
C GLU A 386 -12.21 47.48 -28.08
N LYS A 387 -12.63 46.24 -27.78
CA LYS A 387 -13.09 45.75 -26.47
C LYS A 387 -12.00 44.99 -25.75
#